data_f9a3bcee0f11030b6d68e2d57e0334f1
#
_entry.id   f9a3bcee0f11030b6d68e2d57e0334f1
#
_cell.length_a   1.000
_cell.length_b   1.000
_cell.length_c   1.000
_cell.angle_alpha   90.00
_cell.angle_beta   90.00
_cell.angle_gamma   90.00
#
_symmetry.space_group_name_H-M   'P 1'
#
loop_
_entity.id
_entity.type
_entity.pdbx_description
1 polymer ?
#
loop_
_entity_poly.entity_id
_entity_poly.type
_entity_poly.pdbx_seq_one_letter_code
_entity_poly.pdbx_strand_id
1 'polypeptide(L)'
;MSLNDKKIDISSQKIFEKYHETFYEDLHGWRDYELTSAGYGEWYYDCLPADKKARILDIGCGDGKFLFFLQRKGYTKIEGLELSPQQANEAKKHVECPIHVVEDTRAFLLDHPSAYQLIAMNDVLEHVPKDEIISLLRGVLKALHPGGSIVVNVPQVSGFTSIFCRYNDFTHETIFTEMSLKQVLSLAGFSEIRFILQKWPLKWTPRHLAYRLARLLWYGILKLIYTIESPGERHPRSFQVRLVASASRPRP
;
A
#
# COMPACT_ATOMS: atom_id res chain seq x y z
N MET A 1 3.62 42.18 -22.20
CA MET A 1 3.08 41.67 -20.94
C MET A 1 3.82 40.36 -20.68
N SER A 2 4.92 40.43 -19.90
CA SER A 2 5.80 39.29 -19.66
C SER A 2 5.09 38.33 -18.69
N LEU A 3 4.72 37.16 -19.19
CA LEU A 3 4.37 36.01 -18.35
C LEU A 3 5.68 35.59 -17.65
N ASN A 4 5.84 35.98 -16.41
CA ASN A 4 6.85 35.43 -15.52
C ASN A 4 6.49 33.94 -15.36
N ASP A 5 7.12 33.08 -16.16
CA ASP A 5 7.20 31.65 -15.92
C ASP A 5 7.97 31.40 -14.62
N LYS A 6 7.29 31.57 -13.48
CA LYS A 6 7.72 30.93 -12.25
C LYS A 6 7.66 29.44 -12.55
N LYS A 7 8.81 28.81 -12.77
CA LYS A 7 8.92 27.34 -12.74
C LYS A 7 8.16 26.89 -11.50
N ILE A 8 7.05 26.23 -11.73
CA ILE A 8 6.33 25.55 -10.65
C ILE A 8 7.30 24.48 -10.17
N ASP A 9 7.72 24.61 -8.91
CA ASP A 9 8.54 23.59 -8.28
C ASP A 9 7.65 22.36 -8.07
N ILE A 10 7.82 21.39 -8.97
CA ILE A 10 7.09 20.10 -8.98
C ILE A 10 7.82 19.08 -8.06
N SER A 11 8.55 19.54 -7.04
CA SER A 11 9.11 18.61 -6.07
C SER A 11 7.96 17.80 -5.47
N SER A 12 8.13 16.50 -5.36
CA SER A 12 7.13 15.58 -4.81
C SER A 12 6.56 16.08 -3.47
N GLN A 13 7.42 16.71 -2.66
CA GLN A 13 7.04 17.26 -1.36
C GLN A 13 5.96 18.36 -1.44
N LYS A 14 6.06 19.29 -2.39
CA LYS A 14 5.05 20.36 -2.57
C LYS A 14 3.74 19.87 -3.17
N ILE A 15 3.79 18.79 -3.96
CA ILE A 15 2.58 18.16 -4.47
C ILE A 15 1.83 17.52 -3.30
N PHE A 16 2.53 16.83 -2.39
CA PHE A 16 1.91 16.19 -1.23
C PHE A 16 1.38 17.17 -0.19
N GLU A 17 1.91 18.38 -0.09
CA GLU A 17 1.33 19.45 0.76
C GLU A 17 -0.12 19.78 0.34
N LYS A 18 -0.41 19.73 -0.98
CA LYS A 18 -1.73 20.00 -1.54
C LYS A 18 -2.51 18.76 -1.96
N TYR A 19 -1.96 17.58 -1.72
CA TYR A 19 -2.53 16.31 -2.18
C TYR A 19 -3.94 16.09 -1.65
N HIS A 20 -4.20 16.46 -0.40
CA HIS A 20 -5.51 16.35 0.21
C HIS A 20 -6.57 17.16 -0.55
N GLU A 21 -6.25 18.43 -0.87
CA GLU A 21 -7.17 19.36 -1.54
C GLU A 21 -7.38 19.04 -3.04
N THR A 22 -6.32 18.53 -3.70
CA THR A 22 -6.32 18.40 -5.17
C THR A 22 -6.73 17.02 -5.66
N PHE A 23 -6.70 16.01 -4.81
CA PHE A 23 -6.95 14.63 -5.22
C PHE A 23 -7.74 13.82 -4.17
N TYR A 24 -7.37 13.92 -2.89
CA TYR A 24 -7.89 13.02 -1.87
C TYR A 24 -9.36 13.27 -1.54
N GLU A 25 -9.80 14.54 -1.45
CA GLU A 25 -11.19 14.90 -1.18
C GLU A 25 -12.15 14.40 -2.26
N ASP A 26 -11.78 14.52 -3.53
CA ASP A 26 -12.62 14.10 -4.66
C ASP A 26 -12.78 12.59 -4.76
N LEU A 27 -11.72 11.83 -4.46
CA LEU A 27 -11.71 10.36 -4.64
C LEU A 27 -12.12 9.58 -3.40
N HIS A 28 -11.77 10.07 -2.25
CA HIS A 28 -11.92 9.34 -1.00
C HIS A 28 -12.96 9.93 -0.06
N GLY A 29 -13.62 11.02 -0.46
CA GLY A 29 -14.61 11.73 0.33
C GLY A 29 -15.34 10.82 1.30
N TRP A 30 -15.16 11.04 2.61
CA TRP A 30 -15.87 10.44 3.75
C TRP A 30 -16.20 8.94 3.61
N ARG A 31 -15.28 8.11 3.10
CA ARG A 31 -15.48 6.67 3.18
C ARG A 31 -15.53 6.28 4.65
N ASP A 32 -16.65 5.68 5.00
CA ASP A 32 -16.89 5.14 6.33
C ASP A 32 -15.67 4.31 6.78
N TYR A 33 -15.07 4.69 7.90
CA TYR A 33 -13.92 3.99 8.51
C TYR A 33 -14.26 2.54 8.80
N GLU A 34 -15.48 2.24 9.23
CA GLU A 34 -15.92 0.86 9.51
C GLU A 34 -15.97 0.02 8.22
N LEU A 35 -16.47 0.58 7.11
CA LEU A 35 -16.51 -0.13 5.82
C LEU A 35 -15.10 -0.40 5.29
N THR A 36 -14.21 0.60 5.37
CA THR A 36 -12.82 0.46 4.94
C THR A 36 -12.06 -0.51 5.84
N SER A 37 -12.30 -0.46 7.15
CA SER A 37 -11.74 -1.39 8.14
C SER A 37 -12.11 -2.85 7.83
N ALA A 38 -13.35 -3.12 7.41
CA ALA A 38 -13.74 -4.45 6.98
C ALA A 38 -12.90 -4.94 5.78
N GLY A 39 -12.61 -4.05 4.81
CA GLY A 39 -11.74 -4.36 3.66
C GLY A 39 -10.32 -4.77 4.07
N TYR A 40 -9.71 -4.07 5.02
CA TYR A 40 -8.40 -4.45 5.54
C TYR A 40 -8.39 -5.85 6.18
N GLY A 41 -9.47 -6.24 6.85
CA GLY A 41 -9.61 -7.58 7.42
C GLY A 41 -9.53 -8.68 6.35
N GLU A 42 -10.05 -8.43 5.15
CA GLU A 42 -9.99 -9.35 4.02
C GLU A 42 -8.60 -9.37 3.33
N TRP A 43 -7.87 -8.27 3.40
CA TRP A 43 -6.56 -8.13 2.73
C TRP A 43 -5.40 -8.61 3.58
N TYR A 44 -5.46 -8.40 4.90
CA TYR A 44 -4.35 -8.63 5.82
C TYR A 44 -4.54 -9.79 6.79
N TYR A 45 -5.54 -10.66 6.55
CA TYR A 45 -5.91 -11.74 7.47
C TYR A 45 -4.75 -12.65 7.91
N ASP A 46 -3.74 -12.87 7.04
CA ASP A 46 -2.58 -13.74 7.29
C ASP A 46 -1.28 -12.96 7.59
N CYS A 47 -1.33 -11.62 7.65
CA CYS A 47 -0.12 -10.79 7.73
C CYS A 47 0.07 -10.16 9.10
N LEU A 48 -1.00 -10.09 9.90
CA LEU A 48 -0.95 -9.40 11.18
C LEU A 48 -0.30 -10.28 12.25
N PRO A 49 0.57 -9.70 13.12
CA PRO A 49 1.12 -10.42 14.26
C PRO A 49 0.01 -10.96 15.17
N ALA A 50 0.19 -12.18 15.68
CA ALA A 50 -0.73 -12.76 16.67
C ALA A 50 -0.72 -11.97 17.99
N ASP A 51 0.46 -11.49 18.41
CA ASP A 51 0.62 -10.66 19.59
C ASP A 51 0.05 -9.26 19.39
N LYS A 52 -0.96 -8.90 20.19
CA LYS A 52 -1.59 -7.57 20.14
C LYS A 52 -0.73 -6.45 20.72
N LYS A 53 0.38 -6.79 21.35
CA LYS A 53 1.40 -5.84 21.84
C LYS A 53 2.57 -5.69 20.86
N ALA A 54 2.52 -6.35 19.69
CA ALA A 54 3.50 -6.13 18.62
C ALA A 54 3.53 -4.66 18.20
N ARG A 55 4.73 -4.08 18.05
CA ARG A 55 4.87 -2.72 17.52
C ARG A 55 4.66 -2.72 16.01
N ILE A 56 3.72 -1.92 15.56
CA ILE A 56 3.33 -1.82 14.15
C ILE A 56 3.46 -0.36 13.71
N LEU A 57 4.13 -0.15 12.59
CA LEU A 57 4.25 1.15 11.93
C LEU A 57 3.46 1.13 10.62
N ASP A 58 2.66 2.17 10.38
CA ASP A 58 1.99 2.44 9.11
C ASP A 58 2.69 3.63 8.43
N ILE A 59 3.44 3.37 7.37
CA ILE A 59 4.12 4.42 6.60
C ILE A 59 3.15 4.95 5.55
N GLY A 60 2.98 6.29 5.50
CA GLY A 60 1.97 6.94 4.68
C GLY A 60 0.57 6.62 5.19
N CYS A 61 0.34 6.82 6.49
CA CYS A 61 -0.89 6.39 7.14
C CYS A 61 -2.14 7.20 6.69
N GLY A 62 -1.95 8.29 5.94
CA GLY A 62 -3.02 9.13 5.44
C GLY A 62 -3.94 9.63 6.55
N ASP A 63 -5.23 9.49 6.34
CA ASP A 63 -6.28 9.80 7.33
C ASP A 63 -6.42 8.75 8.44
N GLY A 64 -5.54 7.74 8.51
CA GLY A 64 -5.47 6.78 9.63
C GLY A 64 -6.40 5.57 9.52
N LYS A 65 -7.00 5.28 8.38
CA LYS A 65 -7.96 4.16 8.22
C LYS A 65 -7.37 2.79 8.57
N PHE A 66 -6.10 2.53 8.22
CA PHE A 66 -5.46 1.26 8.59
C PHE A 66 -5.12 1.22 10.09
N LEU A 67 -4.69 2.32 10.67
CA LEU A 67 -4.47 2.43 12.11
C LEU A 67 -5.77 2.24 12.90
N PHE A 68 -6.89 2.82 12.43
CA PHE A 68 -8.21 2.58 12.98
C PHE A 68 -8.58 1.09 12.95
N PHE A 69 -8.35 0.42 11.83
CA PHE A 69 -8.53 -1.03 11.72
C PHE A 69 -7.68 -1.79 12.75
N LEU A 70 -6.40 -1.47 12.89
CA LEU A 70 -5.51 -2.11 13.86
C LEU A 70 -5.98 -1.90 15.30
N GLN A 71 -6.40 -0.68 15.63
CA GLN A 71 -6.96 -0.35 16.95
C GLN A 71 -8.24 -1.14 17.25
N ARG A 72 -9.15 -1.27 16.27
CA ARG A 72 -10.36 -2.11 16.38
C ARG A 72 -10.04 -3.60 16.51
N LYS A 73 -8.89 -4.07 16.01
CA LYS A 73 -8.37 -5.43 16.20
C LYS A 73 -7.63 -5.64 17.52
N GLY A 74 -7.55 -4.61 18.37
CA GLY A 74 -6.95 -4.66 19.71
C GLY A 74 -5.44 -4.50 19.73
N TYR A 75 -4.80 -3.98 18.66
CA TYR A 75 -3.39 -3.63 18.71
C TYR A 75 -3.20 -2.34 19.50
N THR A 76 -2.25 -2.34 20.45
CA THR A 76 -2.04 -1.23 21.40
C THR A 76 -0.74 -0.47 21.18
N LYS A 77 0.19 -1.02 20.38
CA LYS A 77 1.49 -0.38 20.05
C LYS A 77 1.58 -0.12 18.57
N ILE A 78 0.72 0.78 18.10
CA ILE A 78 0.65 1.18 16.70
C ILE A 78 1.02 2.65 16.57
N GLU A 79 1.63 3.03 15.47
CA GLU A 79 1.98 4.41 15.16
C GLU A 79 1.98 4.64 13.65
N GLY A 80 1.78 5.88 13.21
CA GLY A 80 1.75 6.26 11.81
C GLY A 80 2.80 7.29 11.45
N LEU A 81 3.33 7.20 10.23
CA LEU A 81 4.08 8.27 9.58
C LEU A 81 3.25 8.85 8.44
N GLU A 82 3.21 10.17 8.37
CA GLU A 82 2.52 10.86 7.29
C GLU A 82 3.31 12.09 6.88
N LEU A 83 3.34 12.37 5.57
CA LEU A 83 4.02 13.53 5.01
C LEU A 83 3.11 14.77 5.07
N SER A 84 1.80 14.59 4.84
CA SER A 84 0.81 15.65 4.84
C SER A 84 0.33 15.99 6.25
N PRO A 85 0.59 17.21 6.77
CA PRO A 85 0.06 17.62 8.06
C PRO A 85 -1.47 17.61 8.13
N GLN A 86 -2.14 17.85 6.99
CA GLN A 86 -3.60 17.85 6.90
C GLN A 86 -4.15 16.45 7.11
N GLN A 87 -3.61 15.43 6.41
CA GLN A 87 -4.01 14.04 6.59
C GLN A 87 -3.68 13.52 7.99
N ALA A 88 -2.51 13.84 8.52
CA ALA A 88 -2.13 13.50 9.88
C ALA A 88 -3.09 14.08 10.93
N ASN A 89 -3.53 15.33 10.73
CA ASN A 89 -4.52 15.96 11.61
C ASN A 89 -5.91 15.30 11.49
N GLU A 90 -6.28 14.84 10.30
CA GLU A 90 -7.51 14.08 10.13
C GLU A 90 -7.43 12.71 10.85
N ALA A 91 -6.32 11.99 10.67
CA ALA A 91 -6.07 10.72 11.36
C ALA A 91 -6.22 10.85 12.88
N LYS A 92 -5.64 11.90 13.48
CA LYS A 92 -5.70 12.16 14.94
C LYS A 92 -7.11 12.36 15.48
N LYS A 93 -8.11 12.61 14.66
CA LYS A 93 -9.52 12.69 15.09
C LYS A 93 -10.15 11.30 15.25
N HIS A 94 -9.57 10.27 14.65
CA HIS A 94 -10.17 8.95 14.53
C HIS A 94 -9.38 7.83 15.24
N VAL A 95 -8.09 8.07 15.54
CA VAL A 95 -7.22 7.09 16.18
C VAL A 95 -6.51 7.66 17.42
N GLU A 96 -6.34 6.80 18.43
CA GLU A 96 -5.67 7.14 19.69
C GLU A 96 -4.23 6.60 19.71
N CYS A 97 -3.46 6.90 18.66
CA CYS A 97 -2.07 6.47 18.56
C CYS A 97 -1.18 7.61 18.03
N PRO A 98 0.13 7.56 18.24
CA PRO A 98 1.06 8.55 17.72
C PRO A 98 0.99 8.62 16.18
N ILE A 99 0.84 9.83 15.65
CA ILE A 99 0.97 10.16 14.24
C ILE A 99 2.10 11.19 14.11
N HIS A 100 3.17 10.77 13.44
CA HIS A 100 4.36 11.59 13.21
C HIS A 100 4.27 12.22 11.83
N VAL A 101 4.34 13.54 11.76
CA VAL A 101 4.51 14.25 10.49
C VAL A 101 6.00 14.30 10.20
N VAL A 102 6.45 13.65 9.12
CA VAL A 102 7.86 13.53 8.79
C VAL A 102 8.10 13.88 7.33
N GLU A 103 9.14 14.66 7.07
CA GLU A 103 9.57 14.99 5.71
C GLU A 103 10.50 13.92 5.12
N ASP A 104 11.26 13.24 5.96
CA ASP A 104 12.17 12.16 5.56
C ASP A 104 11.86 10.86 6.32
N THR A 105 11.09 10.00 5.70
CA THR A 105 10.77 8.66 6.22
C THR A 105 12.02 7.82 6.46
N ARG A 106 13.06 7.96 5.63
CA ARG A 106 14.31 7.16 5.78
C ARG A 106 15.08 7.57 7.03
N ALA A 107 15.17 8.86 7.31
CA ALA A 107 15.80 9.36 8.54
C ALA A 107 15.07 8.79 9.77
N PHE A 108 13.74 8.88 9.80
CA PHE A 108 12.94 8.29 10.88
C PHE A 108 13.20 6.79 11.07
N LEU A 109 13.25 6.02 9.99
CA LEU A 109 13.49 4.57 10.05
C LEU A 109 14.89 4.23 10.57
N LEU A 110 15.91 5.04 10.25
CA LEU A 110 17.28 4.87 10.72
C LEU A 110 17.43 5.11 12.22
N ASP A 111 16.60 6.00 12.78
CA ASP A 111 16.58 6.29 14.22
C ASP A 111 15.82 5.22 15.03
N HIS A 112 15.13 4.28 14.35
CA HIS A 112 14.34 3.23 14.98
C HIS A 112 14.77 1.81 14.54
N PRO A 113 16.06 1.43 14.69
CA PRO A 113 16.54 0.11 14.24
C PRO A 113 15.91 -1.02 15.03
N SER A 114 15.47 -2.07 14.34
CA SER A 114 14.89 -3.29 14.93
C SER A 114 13.71 -3.01 15.89
N ALA A 115 12.94 -1.96 15.63
CA ALA A 115 11.88 -1.50 16.52
C ALA A 115 10.52 -2.17 16.27
N TYR A 116 10.25 -2.62 15.04
CA TYR A 116 8.91 -3.01 14.61
C TYR A 116 8.80 -4.48 14.26
N GLN A 117 7.70 -5.13 14.66
CA GLN A 117 7.34 -6.48 14.25
C GLN A 117 6.64 -6.48 12.90
N LEU A 118 5.90 -5.42 12.59
CA LEU A 118 5.27 -5.22 11.29
C LEU A 118 5.42 -3.76 10.86
N ILE A 119 5.76 -3.56 9.58
CA ILE A 119 5.64 -2.25 8.92
C ILE A 119 4.70 -2.41 7.75
N ALA A 120 3.70 -1.55 7.65
CA ALA A 120 2.76 -1.50 6.54
C ALA A 120 3.06 -0.31 5.64
N MET A 121 2.84 -0.48 4.33
CA MET A 121 2.88 0.56 3.31
C MET A 121 1.67 0.36 2.40
N ASN A 122 0.64 1.18 2.59
CA ASN A 122 -0.61 1.14 1.82
C ASN A 122 -0.64 2.32 0.87
N ASP A 123 -0.61 2.07 -0.43
CA ASP A 123 -0.61 3.12 -1.45
C ASP A 123 0.52 4.16 -1.25
N VAL A 124 1.74 3.67 -1.06
CA VAL A 124 2.93 4.48 -0.79
C VAL A 124 4.02 4.24 -1.81
N LEU A 125 4.34 2.97 -2.08
CA LEU A 125 5.54 2.62 -2.85
C LEU A 125 5.45 3.06 -4.32
N GLU A 126 4.25 3.20 -4.87
CA GLU A 126 3.98 3.74 -6.20
C GLU A 126 4.30 5.21 -6.35
N HIS A 127 4.32 5.96 -5.23
CA HIS A 127 4.63 7.38 -5.19
C HIS A 127 6.13 7.67 -5.01
N VAL A 128 6.91 6.64 -4.68
CA VAL A 128 8.35 6.79 -4.41
C VAL A 128 9.10 6.83 -5.74
N PRO A 129 10.01 7.81 -5.95
CA PRO A 129 10.90 7.83 -7.10
C PRO A 129 11.60 6.49 -7.29
N LYS A 130 11.64 6.00 -8.53
CA LYS A 130 12.07 4.64 -8.84
C LYS A 130 13.48 4.31 -8.33
N ASP A 131 14.39 5.25 -8.37
CA ASP A 131 15.77 5.16 -7.87
C ASP A 131 15.86 5.16 -6.34
N GLU A 132 14.83 5.64 -5.64
CA GLU A 132 14.76 5.68 -4.18
C GLU A 132 14.09 4.46 -3.54
N ILE A 133 13.31 3.68 -4.30
CA ILE A 133 12.51 2.55 -3.78
C ILE A 133 13.37 1.56 -2.98
N ILE A 134 14.52 1.13 -3.53
CA ILE A 134 15.37 0.13 -2.87
C ILE A 134 16.00 0.72 -1.61
N SER A 135 16.37 1.98 -1.63
CA SER A 135 16.94 2.70 -0.47
C SER A 135 15.92 2.79 0.67
N LEU A 136 14.67 3.17 0.38
CA LEU A 136 13.58 3.21 1.34
C LEU A 136 13.31 1.82 1.93
N LEU A 137 13.18 0.79 1.09
CA LEU A 137 12.94 -0.58 1.52
C LEU A 137 14.07 -1.14 2.39
N ARG A 138 15.33 -0.75 2.17
CA ARG A 138 16.45 -1.08 3.07
C ARG A 138 16.35 -0.38 4.42
N GLY A 139 15.85 0.86 4.46
CA GLY A 139 15.50 1.54 5.70
C GLY A 139 14.42 0.78 6.48
N VAL A 140 13.35 0.37 5.81
CA VAL A 140 12.29 -0.47 6.38
C VAL A 140 12.85 -1.79 6.92
N LEU A 141 13.70 -2.47 6.15
CA LEU A 141 14.34 -3.72 6.58
C LEU A 141 15.13 -3.54 7.88
N LYS A 142 15.88 -2.44 8.01
CA LYS A 142 16.65 -2.14 9.23
C LYS A 142 15.75 -1.82 10.43
N ALA A 143 14.64 -1.16 10.22
CA ALA A 143 13.69 -0.80 11.26
C ALA A 143 12.84 -1.99 11.75
N LEU A 144 12.68 -3.03 10.92
CA LEU A 144 12.02 -4.27 11.33
C LEU A 144 12.87 -5.04 12.34
N HIS A 145 12.23 -5.66 13.32
CA HIS A 145 12.84 -6.67 14.18
C HIS A 145 13.32 -7.88 13.34
N PRO A 146 14.39 -8.59 13.70
CA PRO A 146 14.76 -9.87 13.07
C PRO A 146 13.58 -10.85 13.07
N GLY A 147 13.14 -11.29 11.89
CA GLY A 147 11.92 -12.08 11.72
C GLY A 147 10.62 -11.27 11.69
N GLY A 148 10.70 -9.94 11.82
CA GLY A 148 9.57 -9.04 11.54
C GLY A 148 9.26 -8.97 10.05
N SER A 149 8.11 -8.43 9.68
CA SER A 149 7.61 -8.42 8.30
C SER A 149 7.18 -7.05 7.82
N ILE A 150 7.30 -6.86 6.51
CA ILE A 150 6.64 -5.76 5.79
C ILE A 150 5.38 -6.29 5.11
N VAL A 151 4.36 -5.45 5.04
CA VAL A 151 3.21 -5.63 4.14
C VAL A 151 3.12 -4.43 3.23
N VAL A 152 3.07 -4.68 1.94
CA VAL A 152 2.96 -3.66 0.89
C VAL A 152 1.68 -3.90 0.12
N ASN A 153 0.88 -2.84 -0.05
CA ASN A 153 -0.31 -2.84 -0.90
C ASN A 153 -0.16 -1.72 -1.93
N VAL A 154 -0.11 -2.09 -3.20
CA VAL A 154 0.13 -1.18 -4.33
C VAL A 154 -0.83 -1.47 -5.49
N PRO A 155 -1.09 -0.52 -6.39
CA PRO A 155 -1.76 -0.80 -7.65
C PRO A 155 -0.97 -1.83 -8.48
N GLN A 156 -1.69 -2.77 -9.10
CA GLN A 156 -1.12 -3.81 -9.95
C GLN A 156 -1.43 -3.52 -11.42
N VAL A 157 -0.44 -3.71 -12.33
CA VAL A 157 -0.61 -3.43 -13.76
C VAL A 157 -1.37 -4.52 -14.53
N SER A 158 -1.50 -5.72 -13.99
CA SER A 158 -2.04 -6.89 -14.71
C SER A 158 -3.57 -6.88 -14.91
N GLY A 159 -4.30 -6.02 -14.21
CA GLY A 159 -5.74 -5.85 -14.39
C GLY A 159 -6.07 -4.93 -15.57
N PHE A 160 -7.17 -5.17 -16.27
CA PHE A 160 -7.61 -4.33 -17.40
C PHE A 160 -7.75 -2.84 -17.04
N THR A 161 -8.27 -2.54 -15.85
CA THR A 161 -8.46 -1.16 -15.37
C THR A 161 -7.23 -0.57 -14.69
N SER A 162 -6.14 -1.30 -14.63
CA SER A 162 -4.94 -0.91 -13.86
C SER A 162 -4.19 0.27 -14.49
N ILE A 163 -4.28 0.43 -15.81
CA ILE A 163 -3.76 1.61 -16.53
C ILE A 163 -4.45 2.88 -15.99
N PHE A 164 -5.76 2.81 -15.77
CA PHE A 164 -6.50 3.92 -15.17
C PHE A 164 -5.91 4.26 -13.79
N CYS A 165 -5.65 3.28 -12.92
CA CYS A 165 -5.04 3.53 -11.61
C CYS A 165 -3.67 4.21 -11.70
N ARG A 166 -2.87 3.90 -12.76
CA ARG A 166 -1.55 4.54 -12.97
C ARG A 166 -1.65 6.03 -13.27
N TYR A 167 -2.65 6.41 -14.06
CA TYR A 167 -2.75 7.79 -14.59
C TYR A 167 -3.82 8.63 -13.90
N ASN A 168 -4.64 8.03 -13.05
CA ASN A 168 -5.65 8.75 -12.29
C ASN A 168 -5.05 9.65 -11.20
N ASP A 169 -3.88 9.28 -10.70
CA ASP A 169 -3.11 10.07 -9.76
C ASP A 169 -1.78 10.49 -10.40
N PHE A 170 -1.56 11.79 -10.50
CA PHE A 170 -0.36 12.37 -11.12
C PHE A 170 0.92 12.03 -10.36
N THR A 171 0.82 11.77 -9.06
CA THR A 171 1.97 11.45 -8.20
C THR A 171 2.45 10.01 -8.29
N HIS A 172 1.75 9.13 -9.04
CA HIS A 172 2.23 7.78 -9.27
C HIS A 172 3.47 7.75 -10.18
N GLU A 173 4.61 7.39 -9.63
CA GLU A 173 5.88 7.20 -10.33
C GLU A 173 5.99 5.81 -10.96
N THR A 174 5.56 4.78 -10.23
CA THR A 174 5.70 3.38 -10.64
C THR A 174 4.42 2.59 -10.41
N ILE A 175 4.14 1.63 -11.29
CA ILE A 175 3.12 0.60 -11.08
C ILE A 175 3.81 -0.76 -11.09
N PHE A 176 3.32 -1.71 -10.28
CA PHE A 176 3.99 -2.97 -10.06
C PHE A 176 3.27 -4.16 -10.71
N THR A 177 4.06 -5.15 -11.11
CA THR A 177 3.64 -6.55 -11.29
C THR A 177 4.10 -7.35 -10.07
N GLU A 178 3.61 -8.58 -9.92
CA GLU A 178 4.17 -9.52 -8.91
C GLU A 178 5.68 -9.67 -9.07
N MET A 179 6.18 -9.72 -10.31
CA MET A 179 7.60 -9.90 -10.60
C MET A 179 8.43 -8.69 -10.20
N SER A 180 8.02 -7.48 -10.59
CA SER A 180 8.78 -6.26 -10.27
C SER A 180 8.73 -5.94 -8.78
N LEU A 181 7.60 -6.14 -8.09
CA LEU A 181 7.54 -5.97 -6.63
C LEU A 181 8.42 -7.00 -5.90
N LYS A 182 8.38 -8.27 -6.34
CA LYS A 182 9.29 -9.29 -5.80
C LYS A 182 10.75 -8.92 -6.02
N GLN A 183 11.10 -8.39 -7.19
CA GLN A 183 12.47 -8.00 -7.51
C GLN A 183 12.98 -6.91 -6.55
N VAL A 184 12.23 -5.82 -6.36
CA VAL A 184 12.69 -4.72 -5.49
C VAL A 184 12.76 -5.14 -4.02
N LEU A 185 11.80 -5.96 -3.54
CA LEU A 185 11.86 -6.52 -2.18
C LEU A 185 13.09 -7.43 -2.00
N SER A 186 13.39 -8.30 -2.97
CA SER A 186 14.58 -9.16 -2.93
C SER A 186 15.87 -8.36 -2.96
N LEU A 187 15.98 -7.32 -3.80
CA LEU A 187 17.14 -6.44 -3.89
C LEU A 187 17.36 -5.60 -2.62
N ALA A 188 16.28 -5.32 -1.89
CA ALA A 188 16.37 -4.66 -0.58
C ALA A 188 16.84 -5.62 0.54
N GLY A 189 16.75 -6.94 0.33
CA GLY A 189 17.21 -7.96 1.28
C GLY A 189 16.11 -8.70 2.03
N PHE A 190 14.84 -8.54 1.62
CA PHE A 190 13.73 -9.30 2.18
C PHE A 190 13.72 -10.75 1.70
N SER A 191 13.23 -11.64 2.56
CA SER A 191 13.01 -13.07 2.30
C SER A 191 11.52 -13.42 2.46
N GLU A 192 11.17 -14.68 2.16
CA GLU A 192 9.80 -15.23 2.34
C GLU A 192 8.71 -14.37 1.69
N ILE A 193 8.99 -13.84 0.49
CA ILE A 193 8.06 -12.95 -0.21
C ILE A 193 6.83 -13.74 -0.67
N ARG A 194 5.65 -13.36 -0.18
CA ARG A 194 4.37 -13.99 -0.49
C ARG A 194 3.40 -12.95 -1.03
N PHE A 195 2.66 -13.31 -2.07
CA PHE A 195 1.56 -12.49 -2.59
C PHE A 195 0.23 -13.00 -2.06
N ILE A 196 -0.58 -12.08 -1.59
CA ILE A 196 -1.86 -12.36 -0.95
C ILE A 196 -2.98 -11.99 -1.90
N LEU A 197 -3.79 -12.99 -2.25
CA LEU A 197 -4.99 -12.75 -3.03
C LEU A 197 -6.06 -12.17 -2.10
N GLN A 198 -6.53 -10.97 -2.43
CA GLN A 198 -7.61 -10.34 -1.70
C GLN A 198 -8.85 -11.24 -1.73
N LYS A 199 -9.33 -11.59 -0.55
CA LYS A 199 -10.61 -12.28 -0.39
C LYS A 199 -11.71 -11.24 -0.57
N TRP A 200 -12.76 -11.62 -1.26
CA TRP A 200 -13.94 -10.78 -1.39
C TRP A 200 -14.97 -11.24 -0.37
N PRO A 201 -15.60 -10.33 0.39
CA PRO A 201 -16.63 -10.70 1.33
C PRO A 201 -17.77 -11.42 0.60
N LEU A 202 -18.00 -12.67 0.96
CA LEU A 202 -18.95 -13.55 0.30
C LEU A 202 -20.26 -13.55 1.08
N LYS A 203 -21.16 -12.65 0.71
CA LYS A 203 -22.56 -12.84 1.04
C LYS A 203 -23.17 -13.83 0.03
N TRP A 204 -23.80 -14.89 0.50
CA TRP A 204 -24.51 -15.84 -0.35
C TRP A 204 -25.85 -15.26 -0.81
N THR A 205 -25.80 -14.30 -1.72
CA THR A 205 -26.97 -13.74 -2.38
C THR A 205 -26.87 -13.99 -3.88
N PRO A 206 -27.99 -14.10 -4.60
CA PRO A 206 -27.98 -14.30 -6.06
C PRO A 206 -27.14 -13.25 -6.80
N ARG A 207 -27.19 -12.00 -6.35
CA ARG A 207 -26.39 -10.89 -6.92
C ARG A 207 -24.88 -11.16 -6.75
N HIS A 208 -24.43 -11.60 -5.57
CA HIS A 208 -23.01 -11.90 -5.34
C HIS A 208 -22.55 -13.13 -6.13
N LEU A 209 -23.42 -14.13 -6.29
CA LEU A 209 -23.12 -15.29 -7.11
C LEU A 209 -22.96 -14.91 -8.58
N ALA A 210 -23.89 -14.10 -9.13
CA ALA A 210 -23.80 -13.59 -10.50
C ALA A 210 -22.52 -12.79 -10.73
N TYR A 211 -22.15 -11.92 -9.78
CA TYR A 211 -20.92 -11.15 -9.83
C TYR A 211 -19.67 -12.05 -9.83
N ARG A 212 -19.66 -13.12 -9.03
CA ARG A 212 -18.55 -14.10 -9.02
C ARG A 212 -18.40 -14.81 -10.35
N LEU A 213 -19.51 -15.27 -10.93
CA LEU A 213 -19.51 -15.93 -12.22
C LEU A 213 -19.00 -15.01 -13.32
N ALA A 214 -19.50 -13.77 -13.36
CA ALA A 214 -19.03 -12.75 -14.31
C ALA A 214 -17.53 -12.50 -14.16
N ARG A 215 -17.03 -12.45 -12.94
CA ARG A 215 -15.60 -12.24 -12.67
C ARG A 215 -14.73 -13.44 -13.05
N LEU A 216 -15.20 -14.66 -12.82
CA LEU A 216 -14.51 -15.88 -13.26
C LEU A 216 -14.40 -15.93 -14.78
N LEU A 217 -15.50 -15.63 -15.49
CA LEU A 217 -15.52 -15.53 -16.95
C LEU A 217 -14.54 -14.45 -17.44
N TRP A 218 -14.59 -13.26 -16.83
CA TRP A 218 -13.69 -12.17 -17.15
C TRP A 218 -12.22 -12.54 -16.99
N TYR A 219 -11.86 -13.18 -15.86
CA TYR A 219 -10.48 -13.62 -15.63
C TYR A 219 -10.05 -14.71 -16.60
N GLY A 220 -10.99 -15.57 -17.01
CA GLY A 220 -10.76 -16.55 -18.08
C GLY A 220 -10.44 -15.91 -19.41
N ILE A 221 -11.17 -14.84 -19.78
CA ILE A 221 -10.93 -14.06 -21.00
C ILE A 221 -9.56 -13.38 -20.95
N LEU A 222 -9.24 -12.70 -19.83
CA LEU A 222 -7.94 -12.05 -19.68
C LEU A 222 -6.79 -13.06 -19.78
N LYS A 223 -6.92 -14.22 -19.15
CA LYS A 223 -5.92 -15.30 -19.24
C LYS A 223 -5.76 -15.79 -20.67
N LEU A 224 -6.85 -15.93 -21.41
CA LEU A 224 -6.81 -16.32 -22.83
C LEU A 224 -6.09 -15.26 -23.67
N ILE A 225 -6.40 -13.98 -23.48
CA ILE A 225 -5.72 -12.86 -24.16
C ILE A 225 -4.21 -12.94 -23.93
N TYR A 226 -3.77 -13.04 -22.67
CA TYR A 226 -2.34 -13.18 -22.36
C TYR A 226 -1.71 -14.41 -23.02
N THR A 227 -2.42 -15.53 -23.11
CA THR A 227 -1.92 -16.75 -23.76
C THR A 227 -1.73 -16.54 -25.26
N ILE A 228 -2.61 -15.77 -25.91
CA ILE A 228 -2.55 -15.48 -27.34
C ILE A 228 -1.47 -14.45 -27.66
N GLU A 229 -1.41 -13.37 -26.88
CA GLU A 229 -0.48 -12.24 -27.13
C GLU A 229 0.97 -12.58 -26.74
N SER A 230 1.16 -13.41 -25.72
CA SER A 230 2.48 -13.73 -25.15
C SER A 230 2.62 -15.24 -24.91
N PRO A 231 2.62 -16.05 -25.97
CA PRO A 231 2.71 -17.51 -25.86
C PRO A 231 4.07 -17.91 -25.25
N GLY A 232 4.02 -18.72 -24.18
CA GLY A 232 5.20 -19.19 -23.46
C GLY A 232 5.72 -18.24 -22.37
N GLU A 233 5.19 -17.04 -22.27
CA GLU A 233 5.52 -16.12 -21.18
C GLU A 233 4.78 -16.48 -19.88
N ARG A 234 5.32 -16.01 -18.75
CA ARG A 234 4.64 -16.17 -17.47
C ARG A 234 3.45 -15.22 -17.37
N HIS A 235 2.27 -15.77 -17.21
CA HIS A 235 1.05 -14.99 -17.02
C HIS A 235 0.92 -14.50 -15.57
N PRO A 236 0.23 -13.35 -15.36
CA PRO A 236 -0.13 -12.91 -14.02
C PRO A 236 -0.93 -13.98 -13.27
N ARG A 237 -0.62 -14.20 -12.00
CA ARG A 237 -1.40 -15.12 -11.15
C ARG A 237 -2.76 -14.54 -10.79
N SER A 238 -2.85 -13.21 -10.79
CA SER A 238 -4.04 -12.46 -10.43
C SER A 238 -4.23 -11.26 -11.36
N PHE A 239 -5.48 -10.97 -11.68
CA PHE A 239 -5.92 -9.76 -12.39
C PHE A 239 -6.65 -8.79 -11.44
N GLN A 240 -6.40 -8.90 -10.15
CA GLN A 240 -6.90 -7.93 -9.17
C GLN A 240 -6.26 -6.57 -9.40
N VAL A 241 -6.98 -5.50 -9.10
CA VAL A 241 -6.48 -4.12 -9.27
C VAL A 241 -5.37 -3.80 -8.27
N ARG A 242 -5.37 -4.49 -7.14
CA ARG A 242 -4.41 -4.33 -6.05
C ARG A 242 -3.50 -5.54 -5.92
N LEU A 243 -2.25 -5.28 -5.58
CA LEU A 243 -1.23 -6.27 -5.29
C LEU A 243 -0.80 -6.12 -3.83
N VAL A 244 -1.11 -7.13 -3.02
CA VAL A 244 -0.67 -7.19 -1.64
C VAL A 244 0.46 -8.20 -1.53
N ALA A 245 1.58 -7.77 -0.98
CA ALA A 245 2.73 -8.62 -0.70
C ALA A 245 3.12 -8.54 0.77
N SER A 246 3.51 -9.68 1.35
CA SER A 246 4.20 -9.75 2.64
C SER A 246 5.59 -10.32 2.44
N ALA A 247 6.58 -9.76 3.15
CA ALA A 247 7.95 -10.24 3.12
C ALA A 247 8.60 -10.11 4.50
N SER A 248 9.54 -10.99 4.83
CA SER A 248 10.16 -11.05 6.14
C SER A 248 11.58 -10.48 6.13
N ARG A 249 11.98 -9.83 7.23
CA ARG A 249 13.39 -9.60 7.52
C ARG A 249 14.02 -10.95 7.91
N PRO A 250 15.09 -11.40 7.26
CA PRO A 250 15.80 -12.62 7.65
C PRO A 250 16.19 -12.59 9.13
N ARG A 251 16.14 -13.76 9.78
CA ARG A 251 16.75 -13.94 11.09
C ARG A 251 18.27 -14.09 10.90
N PRO A 252 19.08 -13.58 11.83
CA PRO A 252 20.54 -13.77 11.78
C PRO A 252 20.93 -15.25 11.87
#